data_aa913a7163a50ea4c6978b9f90fcec3c
#
_entry.id   aa913a7163a50ea4c6978b9f90fcec3c
#
_cell.length_a   1.000
_cell.length_b   1.000
_cell.length_c   1.000
_cell.angle_alpha   90.00
_cell.angle_beta   90.00
_cell.angle_gamma   90.00
#
_symmetry.space_group_name_H-M   'P 1'
#
loop_
_entity.id
_entity.type
_entity.pdbx_description
1 polymer ?
#
loop_
_entity_poly.entity_id
_entity_poly.type
_entity_poly.pdbx_seq_one_letter_code
_entity_poly.pdbx_strand_id
1 'polypeptide(L)'
;LSMTLSDRLERYWDSLRLEQIHSRELGLSLINADLRPNDKKTSLSLDDALRCYQTLKGAGKGDLFFQSSSRNIGYLKDCLDNKSLAMIETGDSGKFRDYLFERGLSSSSVKRVFSSVRAIVGLAIKENGIEITNPFVGTFIPDDKNRKRRLPVPVDVLTELQRICFEMDDEPRWLIALLSDTGMRLAEAVGLLSDDINLDGCNPHIKLQEHPWRSLKTRSSIREVPLVGASLWAAERIKLHRDEFAFPKYCTKAK
;
A
#
# COMPACT_ATOMS: atom_id res chain seq x y z
N LEU A 1 -7.09 1.57 42.37
CA LEU A 1 -8.10 1.67 41.33
C LEU A 1 -7.45 1.27 40.01
N SER A 2 -7.76 0.07 39.50
CA SER A 2 -7.22 -0.44 38.26
C SER A 2 -7.94 0.24 37.08
N MET A 3 -7.17 0.91 36.23
CA MET A 3 -7.66 1.46 34.98
C MET A 3 -8.17 0.35 34.05
N THR A 4 -9.34 0.56 33.47
CA THR A 4 -9.91 -0.36 32.48
C THR A 4 -9.12 -0.35 31.17
N LEU A 5 -9.29 -1.38 30.35
CA LEU A 5 -8.66 -1.47 29.02
C LEU A 5 -9.11 -0.30 28.12
N SER A 6 -10.38 0.13 28.28
CA SER A 6 -10.96 1.28 27.56
C SER A 6 -10.23 2.58 27.92
N ASP A 7 -9.98 2.85 29.21
CA ASP A 7 -9.26 4.05 29.66
C ASP A 7 -7.81 4.11 29.15
N ARG A 8 -7.18 2.91 28.97
CA ARG A 8 -5.83 2.82 28.39
C ARG A 8 -5.81 3.11 26.91
N LEU A 9 -6.81 2.65 26.17
CA LEU A 9 -6.96 2.91 24.74
C LEU A 9 -7.29 4.39 24.47
N GLU A 10 -8.18 5.01 25.24
CA GLU A 10 -8.45 6.44 25.13
C GLU A 10 -7.20 7.29 25.35
N ARG A 11 -6.44 7.04 26.41
CA ARG A 11 -5.16 7.75 26.65
C ARG A 11 -4.14 7.54 25.56
N TYR A 12 -4.07 6.34 24.98
CA TYR A 12 -3.18 6.07 23.84
C TYR A 12 -3.60 6.87 22.60
N TRP A 13 -4.90 6.93 22.30
CA TRP A 13 -5.43 7.74 21.20
C TRP A 13 -5.27 9.24 21.44
N ASP A 14 -5.42 9.71 22.65
CA ASP A 14 -5.19 11.10 23.01
C ASP A 14 -3.71 11.47 22.92
N SER A 15 -2.78 10.58 23.32
CA SER A 15 -1.35 10.82 23.14
C SER A 15 -0.97 10.91 21.66
N LEU A 16 -1.51 10.03 20.81
CA LEU A 16 -1.28 10.09 19.36
C LEU A 16 -1.88 11.36 18.71
N ARG A 17 -3.03 11.82 19.19
CA ARG A 17 -3.61 13.10 18.75
C ARG A 17 -2.74 14.29 19.17
N LEU A 18 -2.24 14.30 20.38
CA LEU A 18 -1.34 15.36 20.87
C LEU A 18 -0.01 15.36 20.11
N GLU A 19 0.56 14.20 19.81
CA GLU A 19 1.75 14.09 18.96
C GLU A 19 1.49 14.59 17.53
N GLN A 20 0.30 14.29 16.95
CA GLN A 20 -0.09 14.80 15.64
C GLN A 20 -0.31 16.32 15.64
N ILE A 21 -0.91 16.88 16.70
CA ILE A 21 -1.12 18.32 16.87
C ILE A 21 0.23 18.99 17.07
N HIS A 22 1.10 18.46 17.92
CA HIS A 22 2.43 18.97 18.19
C HIS A 22 3.34 18.89 16.95
N SER A 23 3.27 17.82 16.17
CA SER A 23 3.94 17.70 14.86
C SER A 23 3.41 18.70 13.84
N ARG A 24 2.10 18.99 13.86
CA ARG A 24 1.49 20.04 13.02
C ARG A 24 1.92 21.44 13.44
N GLU A 25 1.93 21.72 14.73
CA GLU A 25 2.35 23.02 15.26
C GLU A 25 3.85 23.24 15.08
N LEU A 26 4.69 22.23 15.29
CA LEU A 26 6.12 22.26 14.97
C LEU A 26 6.35 22.42 13.46
N GLY A 27 5.58 21.74 12.62
CA GLY A 27 5.62 21.94 11.16
C GLY A 27 5.24 23.36 10.76
N LEU A 28 4.19 23.92 11.34
CA LEU A 28 3.75 25.30 11.11
C LEU A 28 4.71 26.32 11.72
N SER A 29 5.29 26.05 12.90
CA SER A 29 6.26 26.96 13.53
C SER A 29 7.62 26.95 12.82
N LEU A 30 8.05 25.81 12.26
CA LEU A 30 9.23 25.71 11.41
C LEU A 30 9.02 26.40 10.05
N ILE A 31 7.78 26.47 9.55
CA ILE A 31 7.43 27.24 8.35
C ILE A 31 7.42 28.74 8.64
N ASN A 32 7.08 29.17 9.85
CA ASN A 32 6.95 30.59 10.23
C ASN A 32 8.19 31.18 10.91
N ALA A 33 9.14 30.40 11.36
CA ALA A 33 10.22 30.85 12.23
C ALA A 33 11.40 31.54 11.51
N ASP A 34 11.44 31.61 10.18
CA ASP A 34 12.58 32.20 9.48
C ASP A 34 12.25 32.71 8.06
N LEU A 35 11.32 33.64 7.95
CA LEU A 35 11.15 34.43 6.73
C LEU A 35 12.08 35.64 6.75
N ARG A 36 13.36 35.44 6.54
CA ARG A 36 14.23 36.48 5.94
C ARG A 36 14.29 36.23 4.43
N PRO A 37 13.98 37.20 3.59
CA PRO A 37 13.70 36.94 2.19
C PRO A 37 14.93 36.88 1.29
N ASN A 38 15.98 36.17 1.51
CA ASN A 38 16.93 35.93 0.42
C ASN A 38 17.97 34.79 0.53
N ASP A 39 18.15 34.08 1.67
CA ASP A 39 19.23 33.08 1.75
C ASP A 39 18.78 31.64 1.92
N LYS A 40 17.47 31.38 2.12
CA LYS A 40 16.94 30.01 2.36
C LYS A 40 16.40 29.28 1.13
N LYS A 41 16.26 29.96 -0.01
CA LYS A 41 15.77 29.31 -1.26
C LYS A 41 16.74 28.26 -1.86
N THR A 42 17.99 28.25 -1.42
CA THR A 42 19.05 27.42 -2.01
C THR A 42 19.40 26.16 -1.23
N SER A 43 18.82 25.90 -0.07
CA SER A 43 19.29 24.81 0.82
C SER A 43 18.24 23.74 1.15
N LEU A 44 17.13 23.64 0.41
CA LEU A 44 16.13 22.59 0.66
C LEU A 44 16.74 21.20 0.47
N SER A 45 16.78 20.42 1.54
CA SER A 45 17.30 19.05 1.50
C SER A 45 16.27 18.07 0.98
N LEU A 46 16.73 16.87 0.59
CA LEU A 46 15.83 15.76 0.24
C LEU A 46 14.99 15.29 1.42
N ASP A 47 15.49 15.45 2.65
CA ASP A 47 14.73 15.12 3.87
C ASP A 47 13.61 16.14 4.10
N ASP A 48 13.83 17.41 3.81
CA ASP A 48 12.79 18.44 3.89
C ASP A 48 11.71 18.20 2.85
N ALA A 49 12.08 17.82 1.64
CA ALA A 49 11.15 17.45 0.58
C ALA A 49 10.30 16.23 0.98
N LEU A 50 10.93 15.23 1.59
CA LEU A 50 10.23 14.05 2.10
C LEU A 50 9.26 14.41 3.22
N ARG A 51 9.70 15.21 4.18
CA ARG A 51 8.85 15.68 5.29
C ARG A 51 7.64 16.45 4.78
N CYS A 52 7.85 17.41 3.89
CA CYS A 52 6.78 18.17 3.24
C CYS A 52 5.75 17.22 2.60
N TYR A 53 6.21 16.24 1.82
CA TYR A 53 5.34 15.28 1.17
C TYR A 53 4.56 14.40 2.16
N GLN A 54 5.23 13.88 3.19
CA GLN A 54 4.60 13.05 4.20
C GLN A 54 3.57 13.82 5.04
N THR A 55 3.85 15.07 5.38
CA THR A 55 2.91 15.94 6.10
C THR A 55 1.66 16.24 5.27
N LEU A 56 1.83 16.62 4.01
CA LEU A 56 0.71 17.06 3.16
C LEU A 56 -0.09 15.90 2.56
N LYS A 57 0.54 14.76 2.30
CA LYS A 57 -0.10 13.61 1.64
C LYS A 57 -0.29 12.40 2.55
N GLY A 58 0.23 12.43 3.77
CA GLY A 58 0.21 11.31 4.71
C GLY A 58 -1.09 11.16 5.50
N ALA A 59 -1.94 12.20 5.55
CA ALA A 59 -3.20 12.12 6.28
C ALA A 59 -4.06 10.93 5.82
N GLY A 60 -4.40 10.03 6.74
CA GLY A 60 -5.17 8.81 6.47
C GLY A 60 -4.39 7.71 5.72
N LYS A 61 -3.08 7.81 5.59
CA LYS A 61 -2.23 6.78 4.98
C LYS A 61 -1.65 5.86 6.06
N GLY A 62 -1.53 4.57 5.71
CA GLY A 62 -0.88 3.58 6.59
C GLY A 62 0.65 3.62 6.48
N ASP A 63 1.32 2.89 7.37
CA ASP A 63 2.80 2.84 7.52
C ASP A 63 3.55 2.54 6.22
N LEU A 64 2.99 1.73 5.34
CA LEU A 64 3.58 1.41 4.04
C LEU A 64 3.81 2.64 3.15
N PHE A 65 2.96 3.68 3.28
CA PHE A 65 3.15 4.94 2.55
C PHE A 65 4.42 5.66 3.03
N PHE A 66 4.60 5.77 4.35
CA PHE A 66 5.76 6.41 4.96
C PHE A 66 7.04 5.63 4.69
N GLN A 67 7.03 4.32 4.90
CA GLN A 67 8.18 3.44 4.64
C GLN A 67 8.60 3.47 3.17
N SER A 68 7.64 3.40 2.23
CA SER A 68 7.95 3.40 0.80
C SER A 68 8.50 4.75 0.32
N SER A 69 7.94 5.86 0.78
CA SER A 69 8.43 7.20 0.44
C SER A 69 9.83 7.44 1.00
N SER A 70 10.06 7.08 2.26
CA SER A 70 11.38 7.18 2.92
C SER A 70 12.44 6.32 2.22
N ARG A 71 12.11 5.06 1.91
CA ARG A 71 13.02 4.18 1.16
C ARG A 71 13.38 4.74 -0.22
N ASN A 72 12.40 5.28 -0.95
CA ASN A 72 12.64 5.79 -2.30
C ASN A 72 13.52 7.06 -2.28
N ILE A 73 13.35 7.93 -1.29
CA ILE A 73 14.25 9.07 -1.07
C ILE A 73 15.61 8.61 -0.54
N GLY A 74 15.66 7.56 0.29
CA GLY A 74 16.92 6.94 0.72
C GLY A 74 17.78 6.50 -0.47
N TYR A 75 17.21 5.81 -1.45
CA TYR A 75 17.93 5.44 -2.68
C TYR A 75 18.49 6.67 -3.43
N LEU A 76 17.75 7.77 -3.46
CA LEU A 76 18.19 9.00 -4.11
C LEU A 76 19.35 9.65 -3.33
N LYS A 77 19.26 9.68 -2.00
CA LYS A 77 20.31 10.21 -1.12
C LYS A 77 21.61 9.40 -1.26
N ASP A 78 21.49 8.07 -1.25
CA ASP A 78 22.64 7.17 -1.42
C ASP A 78 23.33 7.37 -2.78
N CYS A 79 22.53 7.60 -3.85
CA CYS A 79 23.05 7.81 -5.20
C CYS A 79 23.73 9.17 -5.40
N LEU A 80 23.22 10.23 -4.75
CA LEU A 80 23.62 11.61 -4.99
C LEU A 80 24.36 12.25 -3.79
N ASP A 81 24.88 11.45 -2.86
CA ASP A 81 25.62 11.91 -1.68
C ASP A 81 24.86 13.01 -0.90
N ASN A 82 23.53 12.82 -0.74
CA ASN A 82 22.64 13.76 -0.06
C ASN A 82 22.66 15.20 -0.63
N LYS A 83 22.86 15.33 -1.95
CA LYS A 83 22.86 16.60 -2.68
C LYS A 83 21.58 17.40 -2.40
N SER A 84 21.70 18.71 -2.20
CA SER A 84 20.52 19.56 -1.99
C SER A 84 19.63 19.62 -3.22
N LEU A 85 18.33 19.78 -3.04
CA LEU A 85 17.35 19.74 -4.13
C LEU A 85 17.63 20.74 -5.24
N ALA A 86 18.08 21.95 -4.88
CA ALA A 86 18.42 23.01 -5.85
C ALA A 86 19.65 22.69 -6.72
N MET A 87 20.48 21.76 -6.28
CA MET A 87 21.71 21.37 -6.97
C MET A 87 21.55 20.11 -7.84
N ILE A 88 20.36 19.47 -7.79
CA ILE A 88 20.10 18.28 -8.58
C ILE A 88 19.76 18.68 -10.01
N GLU A 89 20.53 18.17 -10.95
CA GLU A 89 20.39 18.42 -12.37
C GLU A 89 19.71 17.27 -13.11
N THR A 90 19.27 17.51 -14.34
CA THR A 90 18.66 16.47 -15.19
C THR A 90 19.62 15.29 -15.42
N GLY A 91 20.94 15.53 -15.50
CA GLY A 91 21.96 14.47 -15.60
C GLY A 91 21.98 13.53 -14.39
N ASP A 92 21.66 14.03 -13.19
CA ASP A 92 21.61 13.21 -11.98
C ASP A 92 20.44 12.22 -12.01
N SER A 93 19.36 12.53 -12.73
CA SER A 93 18.25 11.61 -12.90
C SER A 93 18.64 10.36 -13.72
N GLY A 94 19.52 10.52 -14.71
CA GLY A 94 20.11 9.40 -15.45
C GLY A 94 20.99 8.53 -14.56
N LYS A 95 21.89 9.15 -13.77
CA LYS A 95 22.73 8.42 -12.78
C LYS A 95 21.86 7.65 -11.77
N PHE A 96 20.77 8.28 -11.27
CA PHE A 96 19.85 7.62 -10.35
C PHE A 96 19.13 6.43 -10.98
N ARG A 97 18.73 6.53 -12.24
CA ARG A 97 18.16 5.39 -12.98
C ARG A 97 19.17 4.23 -13.04
N ASP A 98 20.39 4.51 -13.45
CA ASP A 98 21.45 3.50 -13.63
C ASP A 98 21.79 2.85 -12.28
N TYR A 99 21.92 3.64 -11.22
CA TYR A 99 22.11 3.16 -9.85
C TYR A 99 21.00 2.18 -9.41
N LEU A 100 19.72 2.46 -9.73
CA LEU A 100 18.63 1.56 -9.38
C LEU A 100 18.70 0.23 -10.16
N PHE A 101 19.15 0.26 -11.42
CA PHE A 101 19.38 -0.95 -12.20
C PHE A 101 20.56 -1.75 -11.66
N GLU A 102 21.65 -1.12 -11.28
CA GLU A 102 22.83 -1.77 -10.66
C GLU A 102 22.43 -2.46 -9.34
N ARG A 103 21.48 -1.93 -8.60
CA ARG A 103 20.88 -2.59 -7.42
C ARG A 103 19.94 -3.77 -7.77
N GLY A 104 19.80 -4.12 -9.03
CA GLY A 104 18.98 -5.25 -9.49
C GLY A 104 17.47 -4.97 -9.55
N LEU A 105 17.03 -3.70 -9.54
CA LEU A 105 15.60 -3.40 -9.67
C LEU A 105 15.14 -3.62 -11.11
N SER A 106 13.95 -4.23 -11.27
CA SER A 106 13.30 -4.35 -12.59
C SER A 106 12.84 -2.99 -13.11
N SER A 107 12.70 -2.82 -14.43
CA SER A 107 12.20 -1.59 -15.07
C SER A 107 10.88 -1.10 -14.47
N SER A 108 9.97 -2.01 -14.14
CA SER A 108 8.70 -1.67 -13.49
C SER A 108 8.88 -1.13 -12.06
N SER A 109 9.87 -1.62 -11.33
CA SER A 109 10.23 -1.13 -10.00
C SER A 109 10.90 0.22 -10.08
N VAL A 110 11.84 0.41 -11.02
CA VAL A 110 12.49 1.70 -11.30
C VAL A 110 11.44 2.76 -11.64
N LYS A 111 10.49 2.46 -12.54
CA LYS A 111 9.39 3.37 -12.89
C LYS A 111 8.55 3.77 -11.67
N ARG A 112 8.29 2.86 -10.72
CA ARG A 112 7.57 3.17 -9.47
C ARG A 112 8.38 4.07 -8.54
N VAL A 113 9.68 3.81 -8.38
CA VAL A 113 10.57 4.66 -7.59
C VAL A 113 10.60 6.07 -8.17
N PHE A 114 10.80 6.20 -9.48
CA PHE A 114 10.77 7.49 -10.18
C PHE A 114 9.43 8.21 -10.05
N SER A 115 8.31 7.51 -10.11
CA SER A 115 6.98 8.10 -9.89
C SER A 115 6.86 8.70 -8.49
N SER A 116 7.36 7.99 -7.47
CA SER A 116 7.38 8.47 -6.08
C SER A 116 8.31 9.66 -5.91
N VAL A 117 9.55 9.58 -6.40
CA VAL A 117 10.54 10.67 -6.31
C VAL A 117 10.03 11.92 -7.01
N ARG A 118 9.48 11.79 -8.24
CA ARG A 118 8.86 12.91 -8.96
C ARG A 118 7.75 13.59 -8.17
N ALA A 119 6.90 12.81 -7.51
CA ALA A 119 5.81 13.35 -6.72
C ALA A 119 6.33 14.12 -5.49
N ILE A 120 7.33 13.56 -4.79
CA ILE A 120 7.94 14.17 -3.61
C ILE A 120 8.66 15.47 -3.99
N VAL A 121 9.55 15.41 -4.96
CA VAL A 121 10.34 16.55 -5.43
C VAL A 121 9.43 17.63 -6.05
N GLY A 122 8.46 17.22 -6.87
CA GLY A 122 7.54 18.17 -7.50
C GLY A 122 6.65 18.90 -6.49
N LEU A 123 6.22 18.23 -5.41
CA LEU A 123 5.47 18.88 -4.35
C LEU A 123 6.36 19.86 -3.60
N ALA A 124 7.57 19.45 -3.21
CA ALA A 124 8.51 20.29 -2.49
C ALA A 124 8.88 21.56 -3.29
N ILE A 125 9.10 21.46 -4.60
CA ILE A 125 9.35 22.59 -5.49
C ILE A 125 8.18 23.58 -5.45
N LYS A 126 6.93 23.06 -5.56
CA LYS A 126 5.72 23.90 -5.57
C LYS A 126 5.48 24.59 -4.24
N GLU A 127 5.53 23.83 -3.14
CA GLU A 127 5.24 24.36 -1.80
C GLU A 127 6.27 25.38 -1.32
N ASN A 128 7.52 25.27 -1.77
CA ASN A 128 8.59 26.20 -1.40
C ASN A 128 8.82 27.31 -2.45
N GLY A 129 8.02 27.39 -3.50
CA GLY A 129 8.15 28.41 -4.53
C GLY A 129 9.52 28.43 -5.21
N ILE A 130 10.13 27.25 -5.41
CA ILE A 130 11.44 27.12 -6.05
C ILE A 130 11.26 27.15 -7.56
N GLU A 131 11.95 28.06 -8.23
CA GLU A 131 11.87 28.25 -9.68
C GLU A 131 12.82 27.29 -10.43
N ILE A 132 12.64 25.97 -10.22
CA ILE A 132 13.36 24.94 -10.96
C ILE A 132 12.38 23.94 -11.57
N THR A 133 12.75 23.39 -12.73
CA THR A 133 12.02 22.25 -13.30
C THR A 133 12.41 20.99 -12.54
N ASN A 134 11.42 20.14 -12.23
CA ASN A 134 11.69 18.87 -11.56
C ASN A 134 12.61 17.97 -12.45
N PRO A 135 13.86 17.70 -12.02
CA PRO A 135 14.87 17.03 -12.85
C PRO A 135 14.53 15.57 -13.18
N PHE A 136 13.58 14.96 -12.46
CA PHE A 136 13.16 13.57 -12.67
C PHE A 136 12.02 13.42 -13.70
N VAL A 137 11.50 14.53 -14.24
CA VAL A 137 10.47 14.51 -15.28
C VAL A 137 11.11 14.18 -16.63
N GLY A 138 10.50 13.29 -17.41
CA GLY A 138 10.97 12.94 -18.74
C GLY A 138 12.17 11.97 -18.77
N THR A 139 12.68 11.50 -17.63
CA THR A 139 13.77 10.52 -17.61
C THR A 139 13.35 9.24 -18.33
N PHE A 140 14.08 8.86 -19.36
CA PHE A 140 13.85 7.61 -20.09
C PHE A 140 14.24 6.41 -19.20
N ILE A 141 13.29 5.48 -19.02
CA ILE A 141 13.51 4.22 -18.32
C ILE A 141 13.17 3.10 -19.32
N PRO A 142 14.14 2.28 -19.71
CA PRO A 142 13.93 1.22 -20.69
C PRO A 142 12.91 0.19 -20.17
N ASP A 143 12.13 -0.37 -21.07
CA ASP A 143 11.23 -1.48 -20.75
C ASP A 143 12.00 -2.80 -20.70
N ASP A 144 11.58 -3.71 -19.81
CA ASP A 144 12.07 -5.09 -19.82
C ASP A 144 11.58 -5.78 -21.08
N LYS A 145 12.46 -5.97 -22.05
CA LYS A 145 12.17 -6.71 -23.28
C LYS A 145 11.77 -8.18 -23.00
N ASN A 146 12.21 -8.72 -21.87
CA ASN A 146 11.97 -10.11 -21.46
C ASN A 146 10.88 -10.27 -20.40
N ARG A 147 10.00 -9.29 -20.23
CA ARG A 147 8.89 -9.40 -19.26
C ARG A 147 7.96 -10.52 -19.68
N LYS A 148 8.11 -11.69 -19.05
CA LYS A 148 7.16 -12.80 -19.23
C LYS A 148 5.78 -12.36 -18.77
N ARG A 149 4.84 -12.27 -19.71
CA ARG A 149 3.43 -12.05 -19.39
C ARG A 149 2.93 -13.28 -18.62
N ARG A 150 2.35 -13.07 -17.46
CA ARG A 150 1.65 -14.16 -16.77
C ARG A 150 0.45 -14.55 -17.61
N LEU A 151 0.40 -15.80 -18.02
CA LEU A 151 -0.75 -16.37 -18.71
C LEU A 151 -1.80 -16.79 -17.67
N PRO A 152 -3.08 -16.84 -18.06
CA PRO A 152 -4.11 -17.47 -17.24
C PRO A 152 -3.73 -18.93 -16.92
N VAL A 153 -4.16 -19.41 -15.78
CA VAL A 153 -3.98 -20.84 -15.44
C VAL A 153 -4.83 -21.67 -16.41
N PRO A 154 -4.27 -22.69 -17.07
CA PRO A 154 -5.04 -23.60 -17.93
C PRO A 154 -6.17 -24.29 -17.16
N VAL A 155 -7.29 -24.55 -17.83
CA VAL A 155 -8.50 -25.09 -17.18
C VAL A 155 -8.26 -26.47 -16.57
N ASP A 156 -7.50 -27.33 -17.25
CA ASP A 156 -7.12 -28.66 -16.77
C ASP A 156 -6.30 -28.59 -15.47
N VAL A 157 -5.34 -27.67 -15.39
CA VAL A 157 -4.55 -27.41 -14.18
C VAL A 157 -5.43 -26.87 -13.06
N LEU A 158 -6.40 -26.00 -13.38
CA LEU A 158 -7.34 -25.46 -12.40
C LEU A 158 -8.25 -26.56 -11.85
N THR A 159 -8.76 -27.42 -12.69
CA THR A 159 -9.61 -28.58 -12.30
C THR A 159 -8.85 -29.52 -11.38
N GLU A 160 -7.59 -29.84 -11.71
CA GLU A 160 -6.75 -30.69 -10.86
C GLU A 160 -6.44 -30.01 -9.51
N LEU A 161 -6.18 -28.69 -9.51
CA LEU A 161 -5.99 -27.93 -8.27
C LEU A 161 -7.24 -27.99 -7.38
N GLN A 162 -8.43 -27.82 -7.96
CA GLN A 162 -9.70 -27.92 -7.22
C GLN A 162 -9.91 -29.32 -6.66
N ARG A 163 -9.58 -30.38 -7.42
CA ARG A 163 -9.64 -31.76 -6.93
C ARG A 163 -8.76 -31.98 -5.70
N ILE A 164 -7.52 -31.47 -5.73
CA ILE A 164 -6.61 -31.50 -4.57
C ILE A 164 -7.20 -30.73 -3.39
N CYS A 165 -7.85 -29.59 -3.64
CA CYS A 165 -8.50 -28.85 -2.57
C CYS A 165 -9.59 -29.65 -1.88
N PHE A 166 -10.42 -30.38 -2.64
CA PHE A 166 -11.47 -31.25 -2.09
C PHE A 166 -10.91 -32.42 -1.27
N GLU A 167 -9.80 -32.99 -1.69
CA GLU A 167 -9.18 -34.14 -1.01
C GLU A 167 -8.50 -33.74 0.31
N MET A 168 -7.84 -32.59 0.33
CA MET A 168 -7.09 -32.14 1.51
C MET A 168 -7.98 -31.47 2.56
N ASP A 169 -9.07 -30.85 2.15
CA ASP A 169 -10.15 -30.28 2.96
C ASP A 169 -9.68 -29.52 4.21
N ASP A 170 -8.81 -28.53 4.02
CA ASP A 170 -8.29 -27.67 5.08
C ASP A 170 -8.40 -26.18 4.71
N GLU A 171 -8.20 -25.29 5.68
CA GLU A 171 -8.36 -23.84 5.53
C GLU A 171 -7.55 -23.24 4.35
N PRO A 172 -6.25 -23.61 4.11
CA PRO A 172 -5.55 -23.14 2.92
C PRO A 172 -6.23 -23.53 1.61
N ARG A 173 -6.79 -24.74 1.52
CA ARG A 173 -7.45 -25.26 0.31
C ARG A 173 -8.82 -24.65 0.10
N TRP A 174 -9.54 -24.34 1.17
CA TRP A 174 -10.78 -23.55 1.08
C TRP A 174 -10.51 -22.16 0.52
N LEU A 175 -9.41 -21.50 0.95
CA LEU A 175 -9.02 -20.20 0.41
C LEU A 175 -8.67 -20.27 -1.08
N ILE A 176 -7.91 -21.29 -1.50
CA ILE A 176 -7.56 -21.51 -2.91
C ILE A 176 -8.82 -21.78 -3.75
N ALA A 177 -9.68 -22.69 -3.29
CA ALA A 177 -10.92 -23.04 -3.96
C ALA A 177 -11.87 -21.84 -4.09
N LEU A 178 -11.98 -21.01 -3.02
CA LEU A 178 -12.77 -19.79 -3.04
C LEU A 178 -12.26 -18.82 -4.11
N LEU A 179 -10.94 -18.60 -4.17
CA LEU A 179 -10.32 -17.68 -5.13
C LEU A 179 -10.42 -18.17 -6.57
N SER A 180 -10.41 -19.49 -6.79
CA SER A 180 -10.37 -20.10 -8.13
C SER A 180 -11.59 -19.73 -8.98
N ASP A 181 -12.77 -19.69 -8.39
CA ASP A 181 -14.02 -19.41 -9.11
C ASP A 181 -14.51 -17.98 -8.94
N THR A 182 -14.13 -17.29 -7.85
CA THR A 182 -14.63 -15.95 -7.58
C THR A 182 -13.81 -14.83 -8.19
N GLY A 183 -12.53 -15.08 -8.49
CA GLY A 183 -11.60 -14.04 -8.94
C GLY A 183 -11.40 -12.90 -7.94
N MET A 184 -11.74 -13.08 -6.68
CA MET A 184 -11.51 -12.10 -5.61
C MET A 184 -10.01 -11.86 -5.41
N ARG A 185 -9.65 -10.69 -4.89
CA ARG A 185 -8.27 -10.47 -4.46
C ARG A 185 -8.00 -11.24 -3.18
N LEU A 186 -6.78 -11.75 -3.02
CA LEU A 186 -6.38 -12.49 -1.82
C LEU A 186 -6.72 -11.74 -0.52
N ALA A 187 -6.42 -10.44 -0.46
CA ALA A 187 -6.72 -9.62 0.72
C ALA A 187 -8.24 -9.42 0.94
N GLU A 188 -9.06 -9.48 -0.11
CA GLU A 188 -10.52 -9.44 0.00
C GLU A 188 -11.03 -10.74 0.64
N ALA A 189 -10.55 -11.89 0.18
CA ALA A 189 -10.95 -13.18 0.70
C ALA A 189 -10.49 -13.42 2.16
N VAL A 190 -9.21 -13.17 2.45
CA VAL A 190 -8.64 -13.38 3.80
C VAL A 190 -9.34 -12.53 4.86
N GLY A 191 -9.81 -11.34 4.52
CA GLY A 191 -10.49 -10.44 5.46
C GLY A 191 -12.01 -10.63 5.54
N LEU A 192 -12.58 -11.71 5.01
CA LEU A 192 -14.01 -11.99 5.13
C LEU A 192 -14.40 -12.40 6.55
N LEU A 193 -15.57 -11.92 6.98
CA LEU A 193 -16.31 -12.55 8.07
C LEU A 193 -17.10 -13.75 7.53
N SER A 194 -17.38 -14.70 8.40
CA SER A 194 -18.30 -15.80 8.07
C SER A 194 -19.70 -15.26 7.71
N ASP A 195 -20.10 -14.14 8.29
CA ASP A 195 -21.40 -13.49 8.02
C ASP A 195 -21.42 -12.74 6.67
N ASP A 196 -20.28 -12.46 6.05
CA ASP A 196 -20.25 -11.97 4.68
C ASP A 196 -20.67 -13.05 3.66
N ILE A 197 -20.67 -14.33 4.06
CA ILE A 197 -21.03 -15.49 3.23
C ILE A 197 -22.49 -15.82 3.45
N ASN A 198 -23.30 -15.67 2.43
CA ASN A 198 -24.70 -16.03 2.42
C ASN A 198 -24.90 -17.30 1.56
N LEU A 199 -25.32 -18.38 2.21
CA LEU A 199 -25.65 -19.66 1.56
C LEU A 199 -27.16 -19.88 1.44
N ASP A 200 -27.97 -18.99 2.01
CA ASP A 200 -29.42 -19.12 2.03
C ASP A 200 -30.03 -18.72 0.67
N GLY A 201 -31.08 -19.42 0.29
CA GLY A 201 -31.85 -19.13 -0.93
C GLY A 201 -31.26 -19.68 -2.22
N CYS A 202 -31.75 -19.17 -3.36
CA CYS A 202 -31.42 -19.69 -4.69
C CYS A 202 -30.07 -19.19 -5.24
N ASN A 203 -29.49 -18.17 -4.64
CA ASN A 203 -28.27 -17.50 -5.13
C ASN A 203 -27.24 -17.36 -4.01
N PRO A 204 -26.47 -18.41 -3.69
CA PRO A 204 -25.37 -18.31 -2.74
C PRO A 204 -24.36 -17.26 -3.20
N HIS A 205 -23.94 -16.38 -2.31
CA HIS A 205 -23.02 -15.29 -2.65
C HIS A 205 -22.22 -14.79 -1.45
N ILE A 206 -21.11 -14.11 -1.73
CA ILE A 206 -20.35 -13.32 -0.75
C ILE A 206 -20.72 -11.86 -0.93
N LYS A 207 -21.11 -11.19 0.14
CA LYS A 207 -21.26 -9.74 0.20
C LYS A 207 -19.92 -9.10 0.53
N LEU A 208 -19.19 -8.67 -0.48
CA LEU A 208 -17.92 -8.00 -0.30
C LEU A 208 -18.12 -6.54 0.07
N GLN A 209 -17.79 -6.19 1.31
CA GLN A 209 -17.95 -4.86 1.90
C GLN A 209 -16.71 -4.44 2.68
N GLU A 210 -16.60 -3.16 3.05
CA GLU A 210 -15.53 -2.67 3.90
C GLU A 210 -15.71 -3.11 5.35
N HIS A 211 -14.58 -3.42 6.00
CA HIS A 211 -14.51 -3.70 7.42
C HIS A 211 -13.41 -2.86 8.07
N PRO A 212 -13.44 -2.60 9.37
CA PRO A 212 -12.41 -1.81 10.06
C PRO A 212 -10.97 -2.33 9.87
N TRP A 213 -10.82 -3.63 9.68
CA TRP A 213 -9.51 -4.30 9.44
C TRP A 213 -9.20 -4.49 7.96
N ARG A 214 -10.15 -4.28 7.05
CA ARG A 214 -9.98 -4.50 5.61
C ARG A 214 -10.65 -3.39 4.81
N SER A 215 -9.85 -2.46 4.31
CA SER A 215 -10.31 -1.50 3.31
C SER A 215 -10.36 -2.15 1.93
N LEU A 216 -11.29 -1.71 1.09
CA LEU A 216 -11.33 -2.10 -0.31
C LEU A 216 -10.53 -1.12 -1.17
N LYS A 217 -9.93 -1.61 -2.26
CA LYS A 217 -9.06 -0.80 -3.13
C LYS A 217 -9.80 0.39 -3.76
N THR A 218 -11.07 0.20 -4.10
CA THR A 218 -11.94 1.21 -4.73
C THR A 218 -13.36 1.02 -4.24
N ARG A 219 -14.16 2.08 -4.29
CA ARG A 219 -15.59 2.02 -3.95
C ARG A 219 -16.36 0.98 -4.79
N SER A 220 -15.98 0.80 -6.05
CA SER A 220 -16.54 -0.22 -6.95
C SER A 220 -16.13 -1.66 -6.59
N SER A 221 -15.28 -1.84 -5.60
CA SER A 221 -14.96 -3.19 -5.08
C SER A 221 -16.06 -3.74 -4.17
N ILE A 222 -16.96 -2.90 -3.65
CA ILE A 222 -18.16 -3.34 -2.93
C ILE A 222 -19.10 -4.01 -3.95
N ARG A 223 -19.36 -5.30 -3.75
CA ARG A 223 -20.16 -6.11 -4.68
C ARG A 223 -20.62 -7.40 -4.04
N GLU A 224 -21.62 -8.01 -4.63
CA GLU A 224 -21.97 -9.41 -4.38
C GLU A 224 -21.20 -10.29 -5.37
N VAL A 225 -20.60 -11.35 -4.85
CA VAL A 225 -19.81 -12.31 -5.63
C VAL A 225 -20.52 -13.65 -5.57
N PRO A 226 -21.09 -14.15 -6.69
CA PRO A 226 -21.79 -15.42 -6.69
C PRO A 226 -20.84 -16.58 -6.36
N LEU A 227 -21.35 -17.58 -5.65
CA LEU A 227 -20.64 -18.78 -5.29
C LEU A 227 -21.10 -19.94 -6.18
N VAL A 228 -20.15 -20.55 -6.87
CA VAL A 228 -20.39 -21.70 -7.76
C VAL A 228 -19.25 -22.72 -7.61
N GLY A 229 -19.48 -23.98 -8.00
CA GLY A 229 -18.43 -24.99 -8.06
C GLY A 229 -17.58 -25.10 -6.78
N ALA A 230 -16.28 -25.00 -6.93
CA ALA A 230 -15.33 -25.13 -5.82
C ALA A 230 -15.44 -23.97 -4.80
N SER A 231 -15.85 -22.78 -5.22
CA SER A 231 -16.06 -21.67 -4.30
C SER A 231 -17.28 -21.88 -3.41
N LEU A 232 -18.34 -22.49 -3.91
CA LEU A 232 -19.50 -22.85 -3.11
C LEU A 232 -19.15 -23.90 -2.06
N TRP A 233 -18.46 -24.97 -2.47
CA TRP A 233 -17.96 -26.00 -1.55
C TRP A 233 -17.09 -25.38 -0.44
N ALA A 234 -16.16 -24.49 -0.79
CA ALA A 234 -15.30 -23.83 0.20
C ALA A 234 -16.11 -22.98 1.18
N ALA A 235 -17.12 -22.26 0.70
CA ALA A 235 -18.00 -21.45 1.53
C ALA A 235 -18.82 -22.30 2.52
N GLU A 236 -19.30 -23.48 2.09
CA GLU A 236 -19.96 -24.45 2.96
C GLU A 236 -19.03 -24.94 4.07
N ARG A 237 -17.77 -25.28 3.75
CA ARG A 237 -16.75 -25.68 4.73
C ARG A 237 -16.48 -24.57 5.76
N ILE A 238 -16.30 -23.33 5.32
CA ILE A 238 -16.09 -22.18 6.18
C ILE A 238 -17.27 -22.03 7.16
N LYS A 239 -18.51 -22.10 6.68
CA LYS A 239 -19.69 -21.97 7.54
C LYS A 239 -19.83 -23.08 8.57
N LEU A 240 -19.37 -24.28 8.27
CA LEU A 240 -19.38 -25.43 9.19
C LEU A 240 -18.47 -25.20 10.41
N HIS A 241 -17.36 -24.48 10.27
CA HIS A 241 -16.42 -24.19 11.35
C HIS A 241 -16.92 -23.14 12.35
N ARG A 242 -17.92 -22.32 11.98
CA ARG A 242 -18.56 -21.30 12.83
C ARG A 242 -17.61 -20.29 13.47
N ASP A 243 -16.45 -20.07 12.88
CA ASP A 243 -15.54 -19.01 13.29
C ASP A 243 -16.11 -17.63 12.86
N GLU A 244 -15.77 -16.59 13.59
CA GLU A 244 -16.15 -15.21 13.24
C GLU A 244 -15.54 -14.82 11.88
N PHE A 245 -14.27 -15.15 11.66
CA PHE A 245 -13.56 -14.91 10.40
C PHE A 245 -13.56 -16.15 9.52
N ALA A 246 -13.75 -15.95 8.22
CA ALA A 246 -13.70 -17.05 7.24
C ALA A 246 -12.32 -17.75 7.21
N PHE A 247 -11.25 -17.01 7.51
CA PHE A 247 -9.86 -17.49 7.49
C PHE A 247 -9.08 -16.98 8.71
N PRO A 248 -9.35 -17.48 9.92
CA PRO A 248 -8.75 -16.95 11.15
C PRO A 248 -7.23 -17.08 11.22
N LYS A 249 -6.63 -18.09 10.57
CA LYS A 249 -5.16 -18.25 10.53
C LYS A 249 -4.46 -17.16 9.71
N TYR A 250 -5.14 -16.58 8.74
CA TYR A 250 -4.57 -15.60 7.80
C TYR A 250 -5.03 -14.18 8.08
N CYS A 251 -6.12 -13.98 8.81
CA CYS A 251 -6.58 -12.65 9.18
C CYS A 251 -5.83 -12.16 10.44
N THR A 252 -5.00 -11.13 10.28
CA THR A 252 -4.19 -10.58 11.40
C THR A 252 -5.02 -9.95 12.51
N LYS A 253 -6.30 -9.68 12.28
CA LYS A 253 -7.24 -9.12 13.27
C LYS A 253 -8.09 -10.18 13.96
N ALA A 254 -8.00 -11.43 13.53
CA ALA A 254 -8.62 -12.57 14.21
C ALA A 254 -7.82 -13.06 15.44
N LYS A 255 -6.66 -12.42 15.70
CA LYS A 255 -5.75 -12.78 16.81
C LYS A 255 -5.82 -11.77 17.94
#